data_22998626a6f45160225d82ba214c5207
#
_entry.id   22998626a6f45160225d82ba214c5207
#
_cell.length_a   1.000
_cell.length_b   1.000
_cell.length_c   1.000
_cell.angle_alpha   90.00
_cell.angle_beta   90.00
_cell.angle_gamma   90.00
#
_symmetry.space_group_name_H-M   'P 1'
#
loop_
_entity.id
_entity.type
_entity.pdbx_description
1 polymer ?
#
loop_
_entity_poly.entity_id
_entity_poly.type
_entity_poly.pdbx_seq_one_letter_code
_entity_poly.pdbx_strand_id
1 'polypeptide(L)'
;MTNNKSTLAGKMTQYRWVICAMLFFATTVNYLDRQVLSLTWDEFIKPEFHWNEYHYGLITSIFSIVYAVCMLFAGRFIDWMGTKKGYLWAIGVWSMGACMHALCGIATEAWVGLPDAAALRAVEAGSALAATIAMVSMYFFIAARCILALGEAGNFPAAIKVTAEYFPKKDRAYATSIFNAGASIGALFAPLTIPLLAKAWGWEMAF
;
A
#
# COMPACT_ATOMS: atom_id res chain seq x y z
N MET A 1 -31.46 -28.09 -26.14
CA MET A 1 -30.20 -27.28 -26.16
C MET A 1 -30.30 -25.91 -25.46
N THR A 2 -31.44 -25.48 -24.98
CA THR A 2 -31.68 -24.16 -24.33
C THR A 2 -31.27 -24.09 -22.87
N ASN A 3 -31.23 -25.22 -22.14
CA ASN A 3 -30.99 -25.25 -20.70
C ASN A 3 -29.53 -25.02 -20.29
N ASN A 4 -28.57 -25.25 -21.21
CA ASN A 4 -27.14 -25.09 -20.91
C ASN A 4 -26.64 -23.61 -21.03
N LYS A 5 -27.35 -22.79 -21.85
CA LYS A 5 -27.00 -21.35 -22.00
C LYS A 5 -27.48 -20.52 -20.79
N SER A 6 -28.61 -20.88 -20.18
CA SER A 6 -29.14 -20.17 -19.01
C SER A 6 -28.31 -20.45 -17.74
N THR A 7 -27.77 -21.64 -17.58
CA THR A 7 -26.88 -22.00 -16.46
C THR A 7 -25.50 -21.37 -16.58
N LEU A 8 -24.96 -21.25 -17.80
CA LEU A 8 -23.70 -20.55 -18.05
C LEU A 8 -23.82 -19.04 -17.84
N ALA A 9 -24.91 -18.43 -18.31
CA ALA A 9 -25.21 -17.02 -18.09
C ALA A 9 -25.38 -16.70 -16.59
N GLY A 10 -26.04 -17.58 -15.82
CA GLY A 10 -26.18 -17.46 -14.37
C GLY A 10 -24.84 -17.58 -13.64
N LYS A 11 -23.99 -18.52 -14.01
CA LYS A 11 -22.63 -18.66 -13.46
C LYS A 11 -21.73 -17.46 -13.75
N MET A 12 -21.77 -16.91 -14.95
CA MET A 12 -21.04 -15.70 -15.30
C MET A 12 -21.54 -14.47 -14.52
N THR A 13 -22.83 -14.41 -14.24
CA THR A 13 -23.40 -13.32 -13.43
C THR A 13 -22.92 -13.34 -11.99
N GLN A 14 -22.75 -14.50 -11.39
CA GLN A 14 -22.21 -14.63 -10.03
C GLN A 14 -20.72 -14.37 -9.99
N TYR A 15 -19.94 -14.85 -10.95
CA TYR A 15 -18.49 -14.71 -11.00
C TYR A 15 -18.04 -13.24 -11.04
N ARG A 16 -18.73 -12.37 -11.76
CA ARG A 16 -18.40 -10.93 -11.81
C ARG A 16 -18.52 -10.25 -10.45
N TRP A 17 -19.46 -10.65 -9.61
CA TRP A 17 -19.61 -10.09 -8.27
C TRP A 17 -18.49 -10.55 -7.31
N VAL A 18 -17.99 -11.78 -7.50
CA VAL A 18 -16.79 -12.24 -6.78
C VAL A 18 -15.58 -11.37 -7.16
N ILE A 19 -15.40 -11.08 -8.46
CA ILE A 19 -14.36 -10.17 -8.92
C ILE A 19 -14.53 -8.78 -8.28
N CYS A 20 -15.76 -8.24 -8.24
CA CYS A 20 -16.04 -6.95 -7.61
C CYS A 20 -15.67 -6.95 -6.12
N ALA A 21 -16.00 -8.02 -5.39
CA ALA A 21 -15.61 -8.17 -3.99
C ALA A 21 -14.09 -8.23 -3.81
N MET A 22 -13.36 -8.90 -4.71
CA MET A 22 -11.90 -8.91 -4.70
C MET A 22 -11.31 -7.51 -4.95
N LEU A 23 -11.88 -6.75 -5.89
CA LEU A 23 -11.47 -5.37 -6.15
C LEU A 23 -11.74 -4.46 -4.94
N PHE A 24 -12.90 -4.62 -4.32
CA PHE A 24 -13.25 -3.92 -3.08
C PHE A 24 -12.22 -4.21 -1.97
N PHE A 25 -11.90 -5.49 -1.74
CA PHE A 25 -10.92 -5.89 -0.73
C PHE A 25 -9.53 -5.34 -1.05
N ALA A 26 -9.05 -5.48 -2.30
CA ALA A 26 -7.76 -4.94 -2.72
C ALA A 26 -7.68 -3.42 -2.52
N THR A 27 -8.75 -2.68 -2.85
CA THR A 27 -8.80 -1.23 -2.63
C THR A 27 -8.84 -0.89 -1.15
N THR A 28 -9.54 -1.67 -0.32
CA THR A 28 -9.56 -1.48 1.14
C THR A 28 -8.16 -1.63 1.73
N VAL A 29 -7.44 -2.70 1.40
CA VAL A 29 -6.06 -2.94 1.87
C VAL A 29 -5.12 -1.84 1.37
N ASN A 30 -5.24 -1.44 0.10
CA ASN A 30 -4.43 -0.36 -0.48
C ASN A 30 -4.56 0.96 0.31
N TYR A 31 -5.76 1.30 0.75
CA TYR A 31 -5.98 2.51 1.56
C TYR A 31 -5.58 2.36 3.02
N LEU A 32 -5.65 1.14 3.57
CA LEU A 32 -5.08 0.82 4.89
C LEU A 32 -3.56 1.06 4.87
N ASP A 33 -2.84 0.50 3.91
CA ASP A 33 -1.37 0.61 3.80
C ASP A 33 -0.89 2.06 3.71
N ARG A 34 -1.64 2.91 3.00
CA ARG A 34 -1.33 4.34 2.92
C ARG A 34 -1.33 5.04 4.27
N GLN A 35 -2.19 4.60 5.18
CA GLN A 35 -2.35 5.20 6.50
C GLN A 35 -1.33 4.69 7.52
N VAL A 36 -0.67 3.55 7.27
CA VAL A 36 0.22 2.92 8.25
C VAL A 36 1.30 3.89 8.71
N LEU A 37 2.03 4.53 7.80
CA LEU A 37 3.10 5.45 8.18
C LEU A 37 2.61 6.61 9.03
N SER A 38 1.47 7.22 8.68
CA SER A 38 0.94 8.37 9.41
C SER A 38 0.42 8.00 10.80
N LEU A 39 -0.17 6.81 10.94
CA LEU A 39 -0.74 6.35 12.20
C LEU A 39 0.28 5.74 13.15
N THR A 40 1.43 5.30 12.63
CA THR A 40 2.55 4.80 13.43
C THR A 40 3.65 5.85 13.67
N TRP A 41 3.53 7.02 13.04
CA TRP A 41 4.54 8.08 13.01
C TRP A 41 4.95 8.56 14.41
N ASP A 42 4.01 9.19 15.13
CA ASP A 42 4.35 9.90 16.38
C ASP A 42 4.72 8.96 17.53
N GLU A 43 4.04 7.82 17.65
CA GLU A 43 4.18 6.92 18.80
C GLU A 43 5.35 5.95 18.64
N PHE A 44 5.66 5.52 17.40
CA PHE A 44 6.62 4.43 17.15
C PHE A 44 7.83 4.89 16.34
N ILE A 45 7.62 5.40 15.12
CA ILE A 45 8.67 5.61 14.13
C ILE A 45 9.54 6.83 14.48
N LYS A 46 8.90 7.94 14.83
CA LYS A 46 9.59 9.19 15.17
C LYS A 46 10.59 9.04 16.34
N PRO A 47 10.24 8.42 17.48
CA PRO A 47 11.21 8.22 18.57
C PRO A 47 12.27 7.17 18.24
N GLU A 48 11.97 6.17 17.40
CA GLU A 48 12.90 5.09 17.07
C GLU A 48 14.04 5.57 16.18
N PHE A 49 13.71 6.36 15.15
CA PHE A 49 14.67 6.84 14.16
C PHE A 49 15.11 8.30 14.39
N HIS A 50 14.74 8.93 15.50
CA HIS A 50 15.04 10.33 15.80
C HIS A 50 14.59 11.30 14.70
N TRP A 51 13.46 10.99 14.03
CA TRP A 51 12.95 11.81 12.97
C TRP A 51 12.31 13.09 13.48
N ASN A 52 12.28 14.09 12.61
CA ASN A 52 11.52 15.32 12.77
C ASN A 52 10.50 15.47 11.63
N GLU A 53 9.69 16.51 11.66
CA GLU A 53 8.65 16.79 10.65
C GLU A 53 9.22 16.92 9.23
N TYR A 54 10.48 17.35 9.08
CA TYR A 54 11.14 17.43 7.78
C TYR A 54 11.32 16.05 7.14
N HIS A 55 11.79 15.06 7.90
CA HIS A 55 11.97 13.69 7.40
C HIS A 55 10.65 13.10 6.93
N TYR A 56 9.61 13.22 7.75
CA TYR A 56 8.26 12.77 7.39
C TYR A 56 7.73 13.47 6.13
N GLY A 57 7.83 14.81 6.11
CA GLY A 57 7.39 15.61 4.97
C GLY A 57 8.12 15.25 3.68
N LEU A 58 9.43 14.97 3.74
CA LEU A 58 10.21 14.57 2.58
C LEU A 58 9.79 13.20 2.05
N ILE A 59 9.64 12.20 2.93
CA ILE A 59 9.20 10.85 2.56
C ILE A 59 7.83 10.88 1.88
N THR A 60 6.87 11.60 2.47
CA THR A 60 5.50 11.69 1.93
C THR A 60 5.43 12.49 0.63
N SER A 61 6.27 13.54 0.48
CA SER A 61 6.36 14.34 -0.74
C SER A 61 6.94 13.53 -1.90
N ILE A 62 8.05 12.82 -1.67
CA ILE A 62 8.66 11.96 -2.69
C ILE A 62 7.70 10.85 -3.11
N PHE A 63 7.05 10.20 -2.15
CA PHE A 63 5.99 9.21 -2.44
C PHE A 63 4.92 9.79 -3.36
N SER A 64 4.40 10.98 -3.04
CA SER A 64 3.33 11.62 -3.80
C SER A 64 3.75 11.95 -5.23
N ILE A 65 4.98 12.45 -5.42
CA ILE A 65 5.54 12.76 -6.74
C ILE A 65 5.71 11.47 -7.56
N VAL A 66 6.35 10.45 -6.99
CA VAL A 66 6.55 9.16 -7.68
C VAL A 66 5.22 8.52 -8.02
N TYR A 67 4.26 8.51 -7.10
CA TYR A 67 2.92 7.99 -7.33
C TYR A 67 2.22 8.73 -8.48
N ALA A 68 2.26 10.06 -8.49
CA ALA A 68 1.65 10.86 -9.55
C ALA A 68 2.26 10.55 -10.93
N VAL A 69 3.60 10.45 -11.00
CA VAL A 69 4.30 10.08 -12.23
C VAL A 69 3.93 8.67 -12.67
N CYS A 70 3.94 7.70 -11.75
CA CYS A 70 3.57 6.32 -12.06
C CYS A 70 2.12 6.19 -12.55
N MET A 71 1.18 6.98 -11.99
CA MET A 71 -0.22 7.00 -12.41
C MET A 71 -0.40 7.36 -13.88
N LEU A 72 0.43 8.26 -14.42
CA LEU A 72 0.36 8.65 -15.84
C LEU A 72 0.63 7.46 -16.77
N PHE A 73 1.45 6.52 -16.36
CA PHE A 73 1.87 5.36 -17.15
C PHE A 73 1.15 4.07 -16.78
N ALA A 74 0.57 4.00 -15.59
CA ALA A 74 -0.03 2.77 -15.04
C ALA A 74 -1.11 2.18 -15.95
N GLY A 75 -2.00 3.01 -16.50
CA GLY A 75 -3.05 2.55 -17.42
C GLY A 75 -2.47 1.88 -18.66
N ARG A 76 -1.47 2.51 -19.30
CA ARG A 76 -0.80 1.97 -20.47
C ARG A 76 -0.04 0.67 -20.17
N PHE A 77 0.57 0.58 -19.01
CA PHE A 77 1.23 -0.63 -18.54
C PHE A 77 0.23 -1.80 -18.39
N ILE A 78 -0.92 -1.55 -17.74
CA ILE A 78 -2.00 -2.54 -17.60
C ILE A 78 -2.56 -2.95 -18.97
N ASP A 79 -2.65 -2.02 -19.93
CA ASP A 79 -3.09 -2.33 -21.28
C ASP A 79 -2.10 -3.24 -22.02
N TRP A 80 -0.82 -2.97 -21.88
CA TRP A 80 0.25 -3.74 -22.52
C TRP A 80 0.40 -5.16 -21.93
N MET A 81 0.39 -5.30 -20.59
CA MET A 81 0.52 -6.62 -19.95
C MET A 81 -0.76 -7.46 -19.98
N GLY A 82 -1.91 -6.82 -20.22
CA GLY A 82 -3.22 -7.42 -20.05
C GLY A 82 -3.68 -7.36 -18.60
N THR A 83 -4.99 -7.28 -18.40
CA THR A 83 -5.65 -6.96 -17.12
C THR A 83 -5.21 -7.86 -15.98
N LYS A 84 -5.26 -9.20 -16.17
CA LYS A 84 -4.93 -10.16 -15.11
C LYS A 84 -3.46 -10.09 -14.71
N LYS A 85 -2.54 -10.13 -15.69
CA LYS A 85 -1.10 -10.13 -15.41
C LYS A 85 -0.64 -8.80 -14.85
N GLY A 86 -1.11 -7.69 -15.44
CA GLY A 86 -0.77 -6.34 -14.99
C GLY A 86 -1.24 -6.09 -13.56
N TYR A 87 -2.45 -6.54 -13.19
CA TYR A 87 -2.97 -6.38 -11.84
C TYR A 87 -2.21 -7.24 -10.82
N LEU A 88 -1.91 -8.50 -11.15
CA LEU A 88 -1.10 -9.35 -10.29
C LEU A 88 0.30 -8.78 -10.07
N TRP A 89 0.90 -8.22 -11.13
CA TRP A 89 2.20 -7.57 -11.03
C TRP A 89 2.14 -6.32 -10.13
N ALA A 90 1.11 -5.48 -10.31
CA ALA A 90 0.89 -4.30 -9.46
C ALA A 90 0.75 -4.67 -7.99
N ILE A 91 -0.07 -5.69 -7.66
CA ILE A 91 -0.22 -6.20 -6.29
C ILE A 91 1.11 -6.76 -5.76
N GLY A 92 1.83 -7.55 -6.56
CA GLY A 92 3.11 -8.13 -6.14
C GLY A 92 4.17 -7.09 -5.81
N VAL A 93 4.30 -6.05 -6.65
CA VAL A 93 5.25 -4.95 -6.40
C VAL A 93 4.83 -4.11 -5.19
N TRP A 94 3.54 -3.83 -5.05
CA TRP A 94 3.00 -3.15 -3.89
C TRP A 94 3.26 -3.95 -2.61
N SER A 95 2.94 -5.24 -2.56
CA SER A 95 3.21 -6.10 -1.41
C SER A 95 4.71 -6.16 -1.06
N MET A 96 5.58 -6.18 -2.08
CA MET A 96 7.02 -6.09 -1.86
C MET A 96 7.42 -4.77 -1.20
N GLY A 97 6.83 -3.64 -1.65
CA GLY A 97 7.05 -2.34 -1.03
C GLY A 97 6.60 -2.30 0.43
N ALA A 98 5.46 -2.90 0.76
CA ALA A 98 4.97 -3.03 2.14
C ALA A 98 5.95 -3.85 3.01
N CYS A 99 6.36 -5.03 2.55
CA CYS A 99 7.36 -5.83 3.24
C CYS A 99 8.70 -5.10 3.44
N MET A 100 9.12 -4.30 2.48
CA MET A 100 10.34 -3.49 2.63
C MET A 100 10.21 -2.44 3.74
N HIS A 101 9.05 -1.86 3.96
CA HIS A 101 8.83 -0.95 5.10
C HIS A 101 9.03 -1.67 6.43
N ALA A 102 8.49 -2.88 6.58
CA ALA A 102 8.68 -3.69 7.77
C ALA A 102 10.17 -4.03 8.04
N LEU A 103 10.99 -4.06 6.99
CA LEU A 103 12.42 -4.36 7.11
C LEU A 103 13.30 -3.11 7.31
N CYS A 104 12.75 -1.88 7.23
CA CYS A 104 13.54 -0.65 7.35
C CYS A 104 14.23 -0.52 8.72
N GLY A 105 13.60 -0.99 9.80
CA GLY A 105 14.20 -1.03 11.14
C GLY A 105 15.46 -1.89 11.15
N ILE A 106 15.32 -3.16 10.77
CA ILE A 106 16.43 -4.13 10.72
C ILE A 106 17.55 -3.65 9.78
N ALA A 107 17.21 -3.07 8.63
CA ALA A 107 18.18 -2.52 7.70
C ALA A 107 18.98 -1.34 8.31
N THR A 108 18.31 -0.49 9.08
CA THR A 108 18.95 0.63 9.78
C THR A 108 19.86 0.15 10.90
N GLU A 109 19.40 -0.80 11.72
CA GLU A 109 20.19 -1.45 12.78
C GLU A 109 21.47 -2.05 12.22
N ALA A 110 21.36 -2.84 11.16
CA ALA A 110 22.49 -3.48 10.49
C ALA A 110 23.48 -2.47 9.91
N TRP A 111 22.98 -1.34 9.35
CA TRP A 111 23.83 -0.30 8.78
C TRP A 111 24.62 0.47 9.84
N VAL A 112 23.99 0.79 10.96
CA VAL A 112 24.57 1.59 12.04
C VAL A 112 25.36 0.70 13.02
N GLY A 113 25.18 -0.61 12.96
CA GLY A 113 25.85 -1.58 13.84
C GLY A 113 25.27 -1.65 15.26
N LEU A 114 23.96 -1.36 15.40
CA LEU A 114 23.22 -1.47 16.64
C LEU A 114 22.44 -2.80 16.70
N PRO A 115 22.29 -3.41 17.89
CA PRO A 115 21.74 -4.77 18.00
C PRO A 115 20.22 -4.87 17.79
N ASP A 116 19.46 -3.80 18.11
CA ASP A 116 18.00 -3.82 18.11
C ASP A 116 17.37 -2.40 18.12
N ALA A 117 16.05 -2.33 17.96
CA ALA A 117 15.27 -1.11 17.99
C ALA A 117 15.36 -0.36 19.35
N ALA A 118 15.57 -1.08 20.45
CA ALA A 118 15.74 -0.44 21.75
C ALA A 118 17.07 0.34 21.82
N ALA A 119 18.13 -0.20 21.21
CA ALA A 119 19.40 0.48 21.09
C ALA A 119 19.31 1.72 20.17
N LEU A 120 18.52 1.66 19.08
CA LEU A 120 18.25 2.83 18.23
C LEU A 120 17.58 3.95 19.03
N ARG A 121 16.55 3.64 19.80
CA ARG A 121 15.80 4.61 20.63
C ARG A 121 16.63 5.18 21.78
N ALA A 122 17.60 4.41 22.32
CA ALA A 122 18.44 4.81 23.45
C ALA A 122 19.56 5.78 23.06
N VAL A 123 19.81 6.00 21.77
CA VAL A 123 20.81 6.95 21.30
C VAL A 123 20.43 8.37 21.74
N GLU A 124 21.38 9.14 22.25
CA GLU A 124 21.16 10.51 22.69
C GLU A 124 20.69 11.40 21.55
N ALA A 125 19.53 12.04 21.73
CA ALA A 125 18.93 12.93 20.76
C ALA A 125 19.88 14.13 20.47
N GLY A 126 20.07 14.44 19.20
CA GLY A 126 20.99 15.51 18.76
C GLY A 126 22.45 15.06 18.61
N SER A 127 22.78 13.81 18.93
CA SER A 127 24.12 13.26 18.64
C SER A 127 24.34 13.04 17.14
N ALA A 128 25.60 12.97 16.73
CA ALA A 128 25.98 12.64 15.35
C ALA A 128 25.44 11.26 14.92
N LEU A 129 25.35 10.32 15.85
CA LEU A 129 24.81 8.99 15.62
C LEU A 129 23.29 9.05 15.39
N ALA A 130 22.54 9.81 16.19
CA ALA A 130 21.11 10.04 15.98
C ALA A 130 20.81 10.67 14.62
N ALA A 131 21.62 11.65 14.20
CA ALA A 131 21.50 12.25 12.87
C ALA A 131 21.76 11.23 11.75
N THR A 132 22.73 10.33 11.93
CA THR A 132 23.03 9.24 10.99
C THR A 132 21.86 8.24 10.91
N ILE A 133 21.33 7.83 12.05
CA ILE A 133 20.14 6.95 12.13
C ILE A 133 18.97 7.57 11.37
N ALA A 134 18.67 8.85 11.65
CA ALA A 134 17.57 9.56 11.00
C ALA A 134 17.74 9.62 9.48
N MET A 135 18.95 9.89 9.00
CA MET A 135 19.22 10.03 7.57
C MET A 135 19.18 8.67 6.85
N VAL A 136 19.82 7.65 7.41
CA VAL A 136 19.87 6.29 6.81
C VAL A 136 18.48 5.65 6.75
N SER A 137 17.74 5.68 7.87
CA SER A 137 16.38 5.16 7.91
C SER A 137 15.46 5.91 6.95
N MET A 138 15.56 7.23 6.86
CA MET A 138 14.79 8.03 5.89
C MET A 138 15.02 7.55 4.45
N TYR A 139 16.26 7.28 4.04
CA TYR A 139 16.53 6.76 2.70
C TYR A 139 15.96 5.37 2.45
N PHE A 140 16.00 4.47 3.44
CA PHE A 140 15.35 3.16 3.33
C PHE A 140 13.83 3.28 3.19
N PHE A 141 13.20 4.15 3.98
CA PHE A 141 11.77 4.42 3.86
C PHE A 141 11.40 5.07 2.53
N ILE A 142 12.21 5.99 2.01
CA ILE A 142 11.99 6.58 0.67
C ILE A 142 12.05 5.48 -0.41
N ALA A 143 13.06 4.61 -0.37
CA ALA A 143 13.19 3.52 -1.33
C ALA A 143 11.98 2.58 -1.27
N ALA A 144 11.56 2.16 -0.08
CA ALA A 144 10.38 1.32 0.13
C ALA A 144 9.11 2.02 -0.37
N ARG A 145 8.94 3.33 -0.10
CA ARG A 145 7.82 4.15 -0.57
C ARG A 145 7.78 4.29 -2.10
N CYS A 146 8.92 4.43 -2.74
CA CYS A 146 8.98 4.48 -4.21
C CYS A 146 8.51 3.15 -4.84
N ILE A 147 8.92 2.01 -4.29
CA ILE A 147 8.48 0.70 -4.74
C ILE A 147 6.99 0.50 -4.48
N LEU A 148 6.51 0.90 -3.29
CA LEU A 148 5.09 0.88 -2.94
C LEU A 148 4.27 1.71 -3.95
N ALA A 149 4.70 2.95 -4.23
CA ALA A 149 4.03 3.86 -5.16
C ALA A 149 3.93 3.27 -6.58
N LEU A 150 4.99 2.61 -7.05
CA LEU A 150 5.02 1.95 -8.36
C LEU A 150 3.94 0.86 -8.48
N GLY A 151 3.78 0.03 -7.46
CA GLY A 151 2.74 -1.01 -7.43
C GLY A 151 1.34 -0.44 -7.22
N GLU A 152 1.15 0.46 -6.25
CA GLU A 152 -0.13 1.06 -5.93
C GLU A 152 -0.75 1.86 -7.08
N ALA A 153 0.07 2.55 -7.89
CA ALA A 153 -0.41 3.33 -9.02
C ALA A 153 -1.17 2.47 -10.05
N GLY A 154 -0.91 1.17 -10.11
CA GLY A 154 -1.62 0.22 -10.98
C GLY A 154 -3.00 -0.19 -10.49
N ASN A 155 -3.33 -0.02 -9.21
CA ASN A 155 -4.57 -0.54 -8.61
C ASN A 155 -5.84 0.05 -9.27
N PHE A 156 -5.97 1.37 -9.30
CA PHE A 156 -7.16 2.02 -9.86
C PHE A 156 -7.35 1.78 -11.37
N PRO A 157 -6.35 1.99 -12.24
CA PRO A 157 -6.48 1.69 -13.66
C PRO A 157 -6.85 0.24 -13.94
N ALA A 158 -6.26 -0.70 -13.20
CA ALA A 158 -6.57 -2.11 -13.33
C ALA A 158 -8.00 -2.42 -12.89
N ALA A 159 -8.47 -1.88 -11.76
CA ALA A 159 -9.83 -2.07 -11.26
C ALA A 159 -10.89 -1.53 -12.23
N ILE A 160 -10.66 -0.35 -12.80
CA ILE A 160 -11.56 0.23 -13.81
C ILE A 160 -11.59 -0.66 -15.05
N LYS A 161 -10.44 -1.15 -15.52
CA LYS A 161 -10.35 -2.04 -16.70
C LYS A 161 -11.05 -3.37 -16.44
N VAL A 162 -10.84 -4.00 -15.29
CA VAL A 162 -11.56 -5.21 -14.87
C VAL A 162 -13.07 -4.97 -14.90
N THR A 163 -13.52 -3.85 -14.33
CA THR A 163 -14.95 -3.50 -14.34
C THR A 163 -15.48 -3.33 -15.77
N ALA A 164 -14.70 -2.73 -16.66
CA ALA A 164 -15.08 -2.57 -18.06
C ALA A 164 -15.17 -3.91 -18.84
N GLU A 165 -14.32 -4.88 -18.50
CA GLU A 165 -14.28 -6.21 -19.14
C GLU A 165 -15.38 -7.16 -18.64
N TYR A 166 -15.65 -7.16 -17.32
CA TYR A 166 -16.55 -8.14 -16.70
C TYR A 166 -17.98 -7.64 -16.51
N PHE A 167 -18.21 -6.33 -16.52
CA PHE A 167 -19.55 -5.76 -16.28
C PHE A 167 -20.15 -5.16 -17.55
N PRO A 168 -21.46 -5.42 -17.82
CA PRO A 168 -22.19 -4.75 -18.88
C PRO A 168 -22.28 -3.25 -18.59
N LYS A 169 -22.39 -2.43 -19.62
CA LYS A 169 -22.37 -0.94 -19.51
C LYS A 169 -23.30 -0.38 -18.44
N LYS A 170 -24.49 -0.97 -18.28
CA LYS A 170 -25.50 -0.54 -17.30
C LYS A 170 -25.08 -0.76 -15.82
N ASP A 171 -24.20 -1.75 -15.55
CA ASP A 171 -23.82 -2.15 -14.19
C ASP A 171 -22.41 -1.61 -13.79
N ARG A 172 -21.66 -1.02 -14.73
CA ARG A 172 -20.28 -0.56 -14.49
C ARG A 172 -20.20 0.52 -13.43
N ALA A 173 -21.09 1.51 -13.46
CA ALA A 173 -21.11 2.58 -12.46
C ALA A 173 -21.33 2.01 -11.06
N TYR A 174 -22.24 1.04 -10.91
CA TYR A 174 -22.52 0.40 -9.64
C TYR A 174 -21.32 -0.43 -9.13
N ALA A 175 -20.70 -1.24 -10.00
CA ALA A 175 -19.50 -1.99 -9.64
C ALA A 175 -18.33 -1.07 -9.26
N THR A 176 -18.15 0.05 -9.98
CA THR A 176 -17.13 1.07 -9.67
C THR A 176 -17.40 1.71 -8.30
N SER A 177 -18.64 2.02 -7.96
CA SER A 177 -19.00 2.57 -6.66
C SER A 177 -18.71 1.60 -5.51
N ILE A 178 -18.94 0.29 -5.72
CA ILE A 178 -18.65 -0.74 -4.72
C ILE A 178 -17.15 -0.79 -4.43
N PHE A 179 -16.31 -0.93 -5.45
CA PHE A 179 -14.87 -1.05 -5.16
C PHE A 179 -14.28 0.28 -4.63
N ASN A 180 -14.79 1.44 -5.06
CA ASN A 180 -14.39 2.74 -4.50
C ASN A 180 -14.80 2.90 -3.02
N ALA A 181 -15.93 2.31 -2.61
CA ALA A 181 -16.30 2.28 -1.19
C ALA A 181 -15.25 1.58 -0.31
N GLY A 182 -14.48 0.65 -0.89
CA GLY A 182 -13.33 0.04 -0.22
C GLY A 182 -12.30 1.05 0.26
N ALA A 183 -12.05 2.13 -0.49
CA ALA A 183 -11.15 3.20 -0.08
C ALA A 183 -11.63 3.90 1.20
N SER A 184 -12.91 4.24 1.26
CA SER A 184 -13.52 4.88 2.45
C SER A 184 -13.52 3.95 3.65
N ILE A 185 -13.80 2.67 3.44
CA ILE A 185 -13.77 1.65 4.49
C ILE A 185 -12.34 1.45 4.99
N GLY A 186 -11.35 1.34 4.12
CA GLY A 186 -9.94 1.28 4.50
C GLY A 186 -9.52 2.47 5.35
N ALA A 187 -9.84 3.68 4.91
CA ALA A 187 -9.52 4.91 5.66
C ALA A 187 -10.23 5.00 7.03
N LEU A 188 -11.45 4.48 7.13
CA LEU A 188 -12.22 4.47 8.39
C LEU A 188 -11.68 3.45 9.39
N PHE A 189 -11.29 2.25 8.92
CA PHE A 189 -10.80 1.19 9.80
C PHE A 189 -9.33 1.34 10.15
N ALA A 190 -8.53 2.04 9.34
CA ALA A 190 -7.11 2.24 9.59
C ALA A 190 -6.79 2.79 11.00
N PRO A 191 -7.41 3.89 11.49
CA PRO A 191 -7.13 4.42 12.83
C PRO A 191 -7.51 3.48 13.97
N LEU A 192 -8.42 2.53 13.72
CA LEU A 192 -8.85 1.56 14.72
C LEU A 192 -7.94 0.32 14.75
N THR A 193 -7.45 -0.12 13.61
CA THR A 193 -6.71 -1.39 13.50
C THR A 193 -5.21 -1.20 13.59
N ILE A 194 -4.64 -0.22 12.88
CA ILE A 194 -3.19 -0.03 12.76
C ILE A 194 -2.53 0.25 14.12
N PRO A 195 -3.00 1.19 14.97
CA PRO A 195 -2.38 1.43 16.27
C PRO A 195 -2.48 0.22 17.20
N LEU A 196 -3.56 -0.57 17.12
CA LEU A 196 -3.71 -1.79 17.92
C LEU A 196 -2.71 -2.86 17.48
N LEU A 197 -2.52 -3.05 16.18
CA LEU A 197 -1.52 -3.97 15.64
C LEU A 197 -0.10 -3.55 16.03
N ALA A 198 0.22 -2.26 15.85
CA ALA A 198 1.53 -1.70 16.19
C ALA A 198 1.85 -1.83 17.68
N LYS A 199 0.87 -1.67 18.59
CA LYS A 199 1.05 -1.88 20.02
C LYS A 199 1.21 -3.35 20.42
N ALA A 200 0.52 -4.27 19.72
CA ALA A 200 0.53 -5.68 20.06
C ALA A 200 1.78 -6.42 19.55
N TRP A 201 2.25 -6.07 18.33
CA TRP A 201 3.27 -6.85 17.62
C TRP A 201 4.42 -6.01 17.02
N GLY A 202 4.46 -4.70 17.29
CA GLY A 202 5.40 -3.77 16.69
C GLY A 202 4.83 -3.08 15.45
N TRP A 203 5.37 -1.91 15.13
CA TRP A 203 4.91 -1.12 13.98
C TRP A 203 5.25 -1.79 12.64
N GLU A 204 6.27 -2.64 12.61
CA GLU A 204 6.70 -3.40 11.45
C GLU A 204 5.60 -4.36 10.95
N MET A 205 4.83 -4.92 11.88
CA MET A 205 3.72 -5.84 11.57
C MET A 205 2.44 -5.12 11.11
N ALA A 206 2.43 -3.79 11.15
CA ALA A 206 1.32 -3.00 10.64
C ALA A 206 1.42 -2.72 9.13
N PHE A 207 2.62 -2.90 8.53
CA PHE A 207 2.86 -2.87 7.09
C PHE A 207 2.66 -4.25 6.48
#